data_84783288f3897d6f6dfd1796898c05f5
#
_entry.id   84783288f3897d6f6dfd1796898c05f5
#
_cell.length_a   1.000
_cell.length_b   1.000
_cell.length_c   1.000
_cell.angle_alpha   90.00
_cell.angle_beta   90.00
_cell.angle_gamma   90.00
#
_symmetry.space_group_name_H-M   'P 1'
#
loop_
_entity.id
_entity.type
_entity.pdbx_description
1 polymer ?
#
loop_
_entity_poly.entity_id
_entity_poly.type
_entity_poly.pdbx_seq_one_letter_code
_entity_poly.pdbx_strand_id
1 'polypeptide(L)'
;IFLSAVAVHAVESIPGVTSHYQTVELGDGSRLQAIVAYPDDTSAPLQPLVFTQWVSCGSLEYREGSNAREVLAALARDSGLALVRVERDALDGTGPTCAELDYDTELEHYVQAFARLFDDPRIDASRVFVYGSSLGSTTAPLVAHELEKLGFAIGGVMVQGGGGVTYLERMLNFERNYLERRPESVAAAAIPDEMLLRTRFQYEYLVAGRHPDDIAGDGPEMARIRADILGMGESDQYGRPYAWHQQAARHNFLAAWAAIDAPVLVIFNEFDQYEIRHGHKLIVDTVNRARPGTATFVERPNIGHSDNRFATLEDAYAGREGTPTWQETAVILTRWLNEQT
;
A
#
# COMPACT_ATOMS: atom_id res chain seq x y z
N ILE A 1 -36.36 27.47 6.73
CA ILE A 1 -36.09 26.01 6.56
C ILE A 1 -35.06 25.94 5.44
N PHE A 2 -33.79 25.85 5.78
CA PHE A 2 -32.72 25.56 4.82
C PHE A 2 -32.64 24.03 4.65
N LEU A 3 -33.11 23.55 3.51
CA LEU A 3 -32.83 22.21 3.05
C LEU A 3 -31.35 22.17 2.66
N SER A 4 -30.51 21.62 3.51
CA SER A 4 -29.15 21.21 3.12
C SER A 4 -29.30 20.10 2.07
N ALA A 5 -28.97 20.43 0.83
CA ALA A 5 -28.78 19.42 -0.20
C ALA A 5 -27.61 18.53 0.23
N VAL A 6 -27.90 17.31 0.66
CA VAL A 6 -26.89 16.25 0.78
C VAL A 6 -26.36 16.07 -0.65
N ALA A 7 -25.11 16.42 -0.87
CA ALA A 7 -24.44 16.10 -2.12
C ALA A 7 -24.46 14.57 -2.25
N VAL A 8 -25.29 14.06 -3.15
CA VAL A 8 -25.23 12.66 -3.56
C VAL A 8 -23.91 12.53 -4.32
N HIS A 9 -22.87 12.01 -3.67
CA HIS A 9 -21.65 11.62 -4.37
C HIS A 9 -22.07 10.60 -5.44
N ALA A 10 -21.66 10.87 -6.67
CA ALA A 10 -21.90 9.91 -7.75
C ALA A 10 -21.19 8.61 -7.38
N VAL A 11 -21.95 7.52 -7.26
CA VAL A 11 -21.42 6.17 -7.04
C VAL A 11 -20.48 5.82 -8.20
N GLU A 12 -19.32 5.25 -7.90
CA GLU A 12 -18.40 4.75 -8.95
C GLU A 12 -19.15 3.79 -9.89
N SER A 13 -18.78 3.79 -11.16
CA SER A 13 -19.37 2.89 -12.17
C SER A 13 -18.29 1.96 -12.72
N ILE A 14 -18.35 0.70 -12.32
CA ILE A 14 -17.48 -0.38 -12.81
C ILE A 14 -18.38 -1.37 -13.58
N PRO A 15 -18.16 -1.61 -14.88
CA PRO A 15 -18.96 -2.57 -15.63
C PRO A 15 -18.94 -3.97 -15.02
N GLY A 16 -20.13 -4.55 -14.77
CA GLY A 16 -20.29 -5.89 -14.17
C GLY A 16 -20.10 -5.92 -12.65
N VAL A 17 -20.15 -4.76 -11.97
CA VAL A 17 -19.94 -4.64 -10.52
C VAL A 17 -20.95 -3.67 -9.92
N THR A 18 -21.54 -4.08 -8.82
CA THR A 18 -22.35 -3.19 -7.96
C THR A 18 -21.56 -2.77 -6.74
N SER A 19 -21.30 -1.46 -6.59
CA SER A 19 -20.60 -0.87 -5.45
C SER A 19 -21.57 -0.30 -4.42
N HIS A 20 -21.38 -0.64 -3.16
CA HIS A 20 -22.13 -0.14 -2.01
C HIS A 20 -21.25 0.72 -1.14
N TYR A 21 -21.73 1.94 -0.85
CA TYR A 21 -21.08 2.89 0.04
C TYR A 21 -21.67 2.75 1.44
N GLN A 22 -20.80 2.56 2.42
CA GLN A 22 -21.21 2.40 3.83
C GLN A 22 -20.39 3.34 4.69
N THR A 23 -21.03 3.93 5.71
CA THR A 23 -20.31 4.64 6.77
C THR A 23 -20.01 3.68 7.89
N VAL A 24 -18.73 3.57 8.26
CA VAL A 24 -18.27 2.77 9.39
C VAL A 24 -17.87 3.70 10.52
N GLU A 25 -18.52 3.54 11.69
CA GLU A 25 -18.17 4.27 12.90
C GLU A 25 -17.14 3.47 13.69
N LEU A 26 -16.03 4.09 14.07
CA LEU A 26 -14.90 3.49 14.77
C LEU A 26 -15.00 3.73 16.29
N GLY A 27 -14.13 3.06 17.05
CA GLY A 27 -14.14 3.13 18.50
C GLY A 27 -13.75 4.50 19.08
N ASP A 28 -12.99 5.29 18.33
CA ASP A 28 -12.60 6.65 18.68
C ASP A 28 -13.63 7.72 18.26
N GLY A 29 -14.74 7.31 17.64
CA GLY A 29 -15.79 8.17 17.13
C GLY A 29 -15.58 8.64 15.69
N SER A 30 -14.45 8.32 15.06
CA SER A 30 -14.21 8.58 13.64
C SER A 30 -15.19 7.81 12.78
N ARG A 31 -15.68 8.42 11.70
CA ARG A 31 -16.55 7.78 10.71
C ARG A 31 -15.82 7.72 9.38
N LEU A 32 -15.63 6.53 8.85
CA LEU A 32 -14.96 6.32 7.57
C LEU A 32 -15.96 5.88 6.50
N GLN A 33 -15.68 6.24 5.26
CA GLN A 33 -16.41 5.69 4.11
C GLN A 33 -15.76 4.38 3.69
N ALA A 34 -16.59 3.33 3.62
CA ALA A 34 -16.21 2.08 2.99
C ALA A 34 -16.91 1.93 1.64
N ILE A 35 -16.23 1.29 0.70
CA ILE A 35 -16.74 0.93 -0.62
C ILE A 35 -16.62 -0.58 -0.74
N VAL A 36 -17.75 -1.27 -0.76
CA VAL A 36 -17.82 -2.72 -0.92
C VAL A 36 -18.39 -3.04 -2.30
N ALA A 37 -17.58 -3.66 -3.12
CA ALA A 37 -17.92 -3.96 -4.51
C ALA A 37 -18.15 -5.46 -4.72
N TYR A 38 -19.27 -5.81 -5.34
CA TYR A 38 -19.70 -7.18 -5.61
C TYR A 38 -19.86 -7.39 -7.13
N PRO A 39 -19.52 -8.57 -7.67
CA PRO A 39 -19.95 -8.94 -9.03
C PRO A 39 -21.47 -8.90 -9.15
N ASP A 40 -22.03 -8.41 -10.28
CA ASP A 40 -23.46 -8.15 -10.44
C ASP A 40 -24.36 -9.38 -10.26
N ASP A 41 -23.93 -10.54 -10.73
CA ASP A 41 -24.78 -11.76 -10.77
C ASP A 41 -24.65 -12.63 -9.49
N THR A 42 -24.23 -12.04 -8.36
CA THR A 42 -23.99 -12.80 -7.13
C THR A 42 -25.17 -12.71 -6.18
N SER A 43 -25.73 -13.87 -5.78
CA SER A 43 -26.85 -13.98 -4.84
C SER A 43 -26.46 -14.52 -3.45
N ALA A 44 -25.26 -15.07 -3.29
CA ALA A 44 -24.75 -15.62 -2.04
C ALA A 44 -23.79 -14.64 -1.36
N PRO A 45 -23.60 -14.72 -0.02
CA PRO A 45 -22.53 -14.00 0.64
C PRO A 45 -21.17 -14.36 0.03
N LEU A 46 -20.31 -13.37 -0.15
CA LEU A 46 -18.96 -13.54 -0.70
C LEU A 46 -17.89 -13.34 0.36
N GLN A 47 -16.81 -14.12 0.25
CA GLN A 47 -15.62 -13.89 1.08
C GLN A 47 -15.01 -12.52 0.76
N PRO A 48 -14.53 -11.78 1.78
CA PRO A 48 -13.98 -10.45 1.56
C PRO A 48 -12.54 -10.49 1.06
N LEU A 49 -12.24 -9.63 0.09
CA LEU A 49 -10.90 -9.21 -0.29
C LEU A 49 -10.70 -7.78 0.20
N VAL A 50 -9.98 -7.60 1.30
CA VAL A 50 -9.69 -6.26 1.83
C VAL A 50 -8.47 -5.67 1.15
N PHE A 51 -8.50 -4.38 0.90
CA PHE A 51 -7.42 -3.66 0.22
C PHE A 51 -6.72 -2.70 1.18
N THR A 52 -5.38 -2.81 1.25
CA THR A 52 -4.50 -1.85 1.92
C THR A 52 -3.80 -0.99 0.85
N GLN A 53 -4.05 0.33 0.92
CA GLN A 53 -3.72 1.22 -0.19
C GLN A 53 -2.28 1.76 -0.14
N TRP A 54 -1.87 2.37 -1.26
CA TRP A 54 -0.60 3.08 -1.47
C TRP A 54 -0.42 4.31 -0.55
N VAL A 55 0.76 4.96 -0.57
CA VAL A 55 1.11 6.06 0.34
C VAL A 55 0.26 7.32 0.15
N SER A 56 -0.04 7.70 -1.10
CA SER A 56 -0.71 8.96 -1.40
C SER A 56 -2.12 9.02 -0.82
N CYS A 57 -2.48 10.19 -0.31
CA CYS A 57 -3.86 10.53 0.04
C CYS A 57 -4.72 10.69 -1.22
N GLY A 58 -5.96 10.32 -1.13
CA GLY A 58 -6.94 10.43 -2.20
C GLY A 58 -7.87 9.23 -2.21
N SER A 59 -9.03 9.42 -2.82
CA SER A 59 -10.09 8.44 -2.85
C SER A 59 -9.71 7.15 -3.56
N LEU A 60 -10.21 6.03 -3.05
CA LEU A 60 -10.11 4.69 -3.64
C LEU A 60 -11.20 4.40 -4.67
N GLU A 61 -12.08 5.34 -4.91
CA GLU A 61 -13.11 5.21 -5.95
C GLU A 61 -12.49 4.91 -7.31
N TYR A 62 -13.17 4.10 -8.09
CA TYR A 62 -12.76 3.80 -9.45
C TYR A 62 -12.70 5.07 -10.31
N ARG A 63 -11.60 5.19 -11.04
CA ARG A 63 -11.40 6.21 -12.08
C ARG A 63 -10.72 5.55 -13.26
N GLU A 64 -11.34 5.63 -14.41
CA GLU A 64 -10.79 5.14 -15.67
C GLU A 64 -9.39 5.71 -15.94
N GLY A 65 -8.51 4.88 -16.52
CA GLY A 65 -7.15 5.27 -16.89
C GLY A 65 -6.11 5.25 -15.76
N SER A 66 -6.49 4.82 -14.56
CA SER A 66 -5.55 4.58 -13.47
C SER A 66 -5.26 3.08 -13.34
N ASN A 67 -4.07 2.62 -13.72
CA ASN A 67 -3.71 1.19 -13.69
C ASN A 67 -4.05 0.51 -12.36
N ALA A 68 -3.73 1.15 -11.22
CA ALA A 68 -4.04 0.57 -9.91
C ALA A 68 -5.55 0.42 -9.67
N ARG A 69 -6.36 1.40 -10.12
CA ARG A 69 -7.83 1.32 -9.98
C ARG A 69 -8.45 0.33 -10.97
N GLU A 70 -7.87 0.20 -12.18
CA GLU A 70 -8.26 -0.84 -13.13
C GLU A 70 -8.00 -2.25 -12.57
N VAL A 71 -6.88 -2.46 -11.86
CA VAL A 71 -6.63 -3.73 -11.16
C VAL A 71 -7.70 -3.99 -10.11
N LEU A 72 -8.05 -3.00 -9.28
CA LEU A 72 -9.10 -3.14 -8.28
C LEU A 72 -10.47 -3.41 -8.92
N ALA A 73 -10.81 -2.73 -10.02
CA ALA A 73 -12.05 -2.97 -10.75
C ALA A 73 -12.12 -4.39 -11.33
N ALA A 74 -11.01 -4.89 -11.89
CA ALA A 74 -10.91 -6.25 -12.35
C ALA A 74 -11.04 -7.28 -11.22
N LEU A 75 -10.41 -7.03 -10.07
CA LEU A 75 -10.58 -7.89 -8.89
C LEU A 75 -12.03 -7.90 -8.39
N ALA A 76 -12.69 -6.74 -8.32
CA ALA A 76 -14.10 -6.67 -7.93
C ALA A 76 -15.01 -7.48 -8.87
N ARG A 77 -14.72 -7.51 -10.17
CA ARG A 77 -15.52 -8.20 -11.17
C ARG A 77 -15.21 -9.70 -11.28
N ASP A 78 -13.91 -10.06 -11.24
CA ASP A 78 -13.43 -11.35 -11.74
C ASP A 78 -12.92 -12.29 -10.64
N SER A 79 -12.74 -11.82 -9.39
CA SER A 79 -12.20 -12.65 -8.29
C SER A 79 -13.22 -13.59 -7.64
N GLY A 80 -14.51 -13.32 -7.83
CA GLY A 80 -15.56 -14.04 -7.08
C GLY A 80 -15.63 -13.66 -5.61
N LEU A 81 -14.95 -12.58 -5.18
CA LEU A 81 -14.89 -12.07 -3.80
C LEU A 81 -15.57 -10.70 -3.70
N ALA A 82 -15.96 -10.31 -2.49
CA ALA A 82 -16.37 -8.94 -2.20
C ALA A 82 -15.12 -8.07 -2.02
N LEU A 83 -14.85 -7.13 -2.94
CA LEU A 83 -13.73 -6.20 -2.76
C LEU A 83 -14.10 -5.10 -1.74
N VAL A 84 -13.39 -5.05 -0.63
CA VAL A 84 -13.62 -4.12 0.49
C VAL A 84 -12.50 -3.09 0.53
N ARG A 85 -12.86 -1.82 0.34
CA ARG A 85 -11.97 -0.66 0.40
C ARG A 85 -12.47 0.32 1.44
N VAL A 86 -11.57 0.92 2.21
CA VAL A 86 -11.90 1.91 3.24
C VAL A 86 -11.10 3.18 2.97
N GLU A 87 -11.80 4.32 2.85
CA GLU A 87 -11.17 5.62 2.71
C GLU A 87 -10.49 6.02 4.02
N ARG A 88 -9.39 6.79 3.92
CA ARG A 88 -8.61 7.22 5.09
C ARG A 88 -9.16 8.48 5.74
N ASP A 89 -9.77 9.36 4.93
CA ASP A 89 -10.31 10.62 5.43
C ASP A 89 -11.57 10.35 6.26
N ALA A 90 -11.58 10.83 7.50
CA ALA A 90 -12.78 10.77 8.31
C ALA A 90 -13.86 11.70 7.75
N LEU A 91 -15.10 11.20 7.72
CA LEU A 91 -16.26 11.94 7.21
C LEU A 91 -16.66 13.10 8.14
N ASP A 92 -17.07 14.20 7.55
CA ASP A 92 -17.69 15.34 8.25
C ASP A 92 -16.87 15.87 9.44
N GLY A 93 -15.53 15.75 9.39
CA GLY A 93 -14.66 16.20 10.47
C GLY A 93 -14.78 15.40 11.77
N THR A 94 -15.25 14.14 11.70
CA THR A 94 -15.37 13.26 12.88
C THR A 94 -14.04 12.71 13.37
N GLY A 95 -12.97 12.84 12.57
CA GLY A 95 -11.62 12.37 12.86
C GLY A 95 -10.60 12.96 11.91
N PRO A 96 -9.36 12.44 11.91
CA PRO A 96 -8.29 12.98 11.08
C PRO A 96 -8.53 12.75 9.59
N THR A 97 -7.98 13.63 8.77
CA THR A 97 -7.80 13.42 7.34
C THR A 97 -6.56 12.55 7.10
N CYS A 98 -6.43 12.00 5.88
CA CYS A 98 -5.24 11.22 5.51
C CYS A 98 -3.92 12.00 5.73
N ALA A 99 -3.95 13.31 5.51
CA ALA A 99 -2.78 14.17 5.70
C ALA A 99 -2.43 14.43 7.19
N GLU A 100 -3.33 14.11 8.10
CA GLU A 100 -3.16 14.27 9.56
C GLU A 100 -2.99 12.91 10.27
N LEU A 101 -3.40 11.84 9.61
CA LEU A 101 -3.45 10.50 10.17
C LEU A 101 -2.03 9.95 10.37
N ASP A 102 -1.74 9.43 11.55
CA ASP A 102 -0.51 8.70 11.83
C ASP A 102 -0.63 7.19 11.47
N TYR A 103 0.49 6.48 11.44
CA TYR A 103 0.53 5.11 10.93
C TYR A 103 -0.21 4.11 11.84
N ASP A 104 -0.02 4.24 13.15
CA ASP A 104 -0.61 3.30 14.11
C ASP A 104 -2.14 3.49 14.16
N THR A 105 -2.62 4.73 14.13
CA THR A 105 -4.05 5.06 14.01
C THR A 105 -4.63 4.57 12.67
N GLU A 106 -3.90 4.74 11.55
CA GLU A 106 -4.34 4.22 10.26
C GLU A 106 -4.50 2.69 10.27
N LEU A 107 -3.53 1.98 10.84
CA LEU A 107 -3.59 0.53 10.99
C LEU A 107 -4.80 0.10 11.83
N GLU A 108 -5.02 0.77 12.96
CA GLU A 108 -6.16 0.53 13.83
C GLU A 108 -7.50 0.80 13.12
N HIS A 109 -7.59 1.91 12.39
CA HIS A 109 -8.77 2.26 11.58
C HIS A 109 -9.09 1.18 10.54
N TYR A 110 -8.09 0.67 9.80
CA TYR A 110 -8.30 -0.42 8.86
C TYR A 110 -8.85 -1.68 9.54
N VAL A 111 -8.21 -2.11 10.63
CA VAL A 111 -8.62 -3.33 11.34
C VAL A 111 -10.03 -3.21 11.89
N GLN A 112 -10.36 -2.10 12.56
CA GLN A 112 -11.69 -1.86 13.09
C GLN A 112 -12.75 -1.77 11.98
N ALA A 113 -12.45 -1.03 10.89
CA ALA A 113 -13.40 -0.87 9.80
C ALA A 113 -13.68 -2.21 9.10
N PHE A 114 -12.65 -2.99 8.79
CA PHE A 114 -12.84 -4.31 8.17
C PHE A 114 -13.61 -5.24 9.08
N ALA A 115 -13.26 -5.34 10.36
CA ALA A 115 -13.98 -6.20 11.32
C ALA A 115 -15.47 -5.86 11.42
N ARG A 116 -15.84 -4.55 11.39
CA ARG A 116 -17.24 -4.11 11.40
C ARG A 116 -17.98 -4.41 10.10
N LEU A 117 -17.28 -4.28 8.96
CA LEU A 117 -17.87 -4.59 7.64
C LEU A 117 -18.17 -6.09 7.48
N PHE A 118 -17.48 -6.95 8.22
CA PHE A 118 -17.71 -8.40 8.20
C PHE A 118 -19.02 -8.80 8.88
N ASP A 119 -19.69 -7.89 9.59
CA ASP A 119 -21.04 -8.09 10.10
C ASP A 119 -22.13 -7.93 9.01
N ASP A 120 -21.78 -7.45 7.82
CA ASP A 120 -22.71 -7.34 6.67
C ASP A 120 -23.14 -8.76 6.23
N PRO A 121 -24.45 -9.07 6.18
CA PRO A 121 -24.93 -10.41 5.81
C PRO A 121 -24.56 -10.83 4.37
N ARG A 122 -24.08 -9.93 3.54
CA ARG A 122 -23.56 -10.21 2.20
C ARG A 122 -22.09 -10.65 2.20
N ILE A 123 -21.41 -10.54 3.34
CA ILE A 123 -20.00 -10.92 3.50
C ILE A 123 -19.93 -12.25 4.26
N ASP A 124 -19.25 -13.22 3.68
CA ASP A 124 -18.86 -14.46 4.35
C ASP A 124 -17.44 -14.30 4.91
N ALA A 125 -17.34 -13.87 6.16
CA ALA A 125 -16.06 -13.66 6.84
C ALA A 125 -15.41 -14.97 7.35
N SER A 126 -15.84 -16.14 6.89
CA SER A 126 -15.20 -17.42 7.23
C SER A 126 -13.75 -17.49 6.78
N ARG A 127 -13.38 -16.75 5.70
CA ARG A 127 -12.01 -16.57 5.21
C ARG A 127 -11.86 -15.17 4.64
N VAL A 128 -10.82 -14.46 5.06
CA VAL A 128 -10.51 -13.09 4.63
C VAL A 128 -9.26 -13.10 3.75
N PHE A 129 -9.33 -12.47 2.60
CA PHE A 129 -8.17 -12.24 1.74
C PHE A 129 -7.69 -10.80 1.87
N VAL A 130 -6.36 -10.59 1.80
CA VAL A 130 -5.76 -9.26 1.92
C VAL A 130 -4.92 -8.97 0.67
N TYR A 131 -5.14 -7.81 0.06
CA TYR A 131 -4.29 -7.32 -1.04
C TYR A 131 -3.67 -5.96 -0.68
N GLY A 132 -2.35 -5.88 -0.74
CA GLY A 132 -1.59 -4.65 -0.52
C GLY A 132 -0.82 -4.20 -1.76
N SER A 133 -0.98 -2.93 -2.15
CA SER A 133 -0.27 -2.34 -3.27
C SER A 133 0.67 -1.23 -2.82
N SER A 134 1.89 -1.19 -3.38
CA SER A 134 2.93 -0.22 -3.03
C SER A 134 3.17 -0.21 -1.50
N LEU A 135 2.99 0.93 -0.83
CA LEU A 135 3.11 1.01 0.63
C LEU A 135 2.15 0.05 1.36
N GLY A 136 0.95 -0.18 0.82
CA GLY A 136 0.00 -1.14 1.35
C GLY A 136 0.56 -2.55 1.51
N SER A 137 1.63 -2.89 0.80
CA SER A 137 2.34 -4.17 0.96
C SER A 137 3.02 -4.31 2.33
N THR A 138 3.38 -3.22 3.00
CA THR A 138 3.90 -3.25 4.38
C THR A 138 2.77 -3.29 5.40
N THR A 139 1.63 -2.69 5.08
CA THR A 139 0.44 -2.66 5.94
C THR A 139 -0.33 -3.99 5.89
N ALA A 140 -0.36 -4.67 4.73
CA ALA A 140 -1.09 -5.91 4.53
C ALA A 140 -0.78 -7.02 5.56
N PRO A 141 0.49 -7.38 5.84
CA PRO A 141 0.80 -8.41 6.83
C PRO A 141 0.39 -8.01 8.25
N LEU A 142 0.45 -6.71 8.59
CA LEU A 142 0.01 -6.21 9.89
C LEU A 142 -1.52 -6.31 10.03
N VAL A 143 -2.27 -5.87 9.02
CA VAL A 143 -3.73 -6.01 8.98
C VAL A 143 -4.15 -7.48 9.07
N ALA A 144 -3.52 -8.37 8.29
CA ALA A 144 -3.80 -9.80 8.34
C ALA A 144 -3.59 -10.35 9.76
N HIS A 145 -2.45 -10.04 10.37
CA HIS A 145 -2.14 -10.48 11.73
C HIS A 145 -3.10 -9.95 12.79
N GLU A 146 -3.51 -8.68 12.71
CA GLU A 146 -4.48 -8.11 13.65
C GLU A 146 -5.89 -8.72 13.46
N LEU A 147 -6.31 -8.99 12.22
CA LEU A 147 -7.56 -9.70 11.95
C LEU A 147 -7.55 -11.14 12.49
N GLU A 148 -6.40 -11.85 12.37
CA GLU A 148 -6.23 -13.18 12.99
C GLU A 148 -6.40 -13.13 14.52
N LYS A 149 -5.84 -12.11 15.19
CA LYS A 149 -6.03 -11.91 16.64
C LYS A 149 -7.49 -11.68 17.03
N LEU A 150 -8.28 -11.09 16.14
CA LEU A 150 -9.72 -10.92 16.32
C LEU A 150 -10.52 -12.20 16.02
N GLY A 151 -9.87 -13.28 15.55
CA GLY A 151 -10.46 -14.58 15.30
C GLY A 151 -10.89 -14.81 13.84
N PHE A 152 -10.55 -13.92 12.91
CA PHE A 152 -10.82 -14.12 11.49
C PHE A 152 -9.77 -15.04 10.86
N ALA A 153 -10.18 -16.02 10.07
CA ALA A 153 -9.25 -16.86 9.33
C ALA A 153 -8.75 -16.13 8.07
N ILE A 154 -7.44 -16.03 7.89
CA ILE A 154 -6.86 -15.45 6.67
C ILE A 154 -6.77 -16.51 5.58
N GLY A 155 -7.44 -16.26 4.45
CA GLY A 155 -7.46 -17.14 3.28
C GLY A 155 -6.22 -16.99 2.42
N GLY A 156 -5.60 -15.80 2.43
CA GLY A 156 -4.38 -15.49 1.68
C GLY A 156 -4.01 -14.03 1.72
N VAL A 157 -2.72 -13.74 1.51
CA VAL A 157 -2.19 -12.37 1.44
C VAL A 157 -1.45 -12.17 0.13
N MET A 158 -1.82 -11.16 -0.62
CA MET A 158 -1.17 -10.78 -1.89
C MET A 158 -0.53 -9.41 -1.75
N VAL A 159 0.68 -9.24 -2.27
CA VAL A 159 1.36 -7.93 -2.27
C VAL A 159 2.05 -7.65 -3.60
N GLN A 160 2.05 -6.36 -3.98
CA GLN A 160 2.74 -5.86 -5.17
C GLN A 160 3.40 -4.52 -4.87
N GLY A 161 4.67 -4.37 -5.25
CA GLY A 161 5.39 -3.10 -5.14
C GLY A 161 5.69 -2.72 -3.70
N GLY A 162 6.05 -3.70 -2.86
CA GLY A 162 6.52 -3.50 -1.50
C GLY A 162 7.36 -4.66 -1.03
N GLY A 163 8.26 -4.42 -0.09
CA GLY A 163 9.24 -5.39 0.36
C GLY A 163 9.16 -5.74 1.83
N GLY A 164 9.89 -6.80 2.19
CA GLY A 164 10.04 -7.29 3.56
C GLY A 164 11.15 -6.61 4.35
N VAL A 165 11.87 -5.65 3.79
CA VAL A 165 12.93 -4.91 4.48
C VAL A 165 12.35 -3.96 5.54
N THR A 166 13.19 -3.49 6.46
CA THR A 166 12.79 -2.45 7.41
C THR A 166 12.39 -1.16 6.67
N TYR A 167 11.55 -0.34 7.32
CA TYR A 167 11.11 0.91 6.69
C TYR A 167 12.28 1.85 6.40
N LEU A 168 13.32 1.88 7.28
CA LEU A 168 14.55 2.63 7.03
C LEU A 168 15.28 2.13 5.77
N GLU A 169 15.48 0.81 5.63
CA GLU A 169 16.11 0.24 4.42
C GLU A 169 15.32 0.55 3.16
N ARG A 170 13.98 0.49 3.24
CA ARG A 170 13.10 0.87 2.14
C ARG A 170 13.35 2.31 1.70
N MET A 171 13.34 3.26 2.63
CA MET A 171 13.61 4.67 2.33
C MET A 171 15.02 4.89 1.76
N LEU A 172 16.03 4.20 2.28
CA LEU A 172 17.40 4.28 1.76
C LEU A 172 17.51 3.70 0.33
N ASN A 173 16.76 2.67 0.00
CA ASN A 173 16.70 2.16 -1.36
C ASN A 173 16.03 3.18 -2.31
N PHE A 174 14.96 3.85 -1.89
CA PHE A 174 14.34 4.93 -2.66
C PHE A 174 15.33 6.05 -2.93
N GLU A 175 16.08 6.50 -1.91
CA GLU A 175 17.11 7.53 -2.05
C GLU A 175 18.23 7.11 -3.00
N ARG A 176 18.71 5.88 -2.91
CA ARG A 176 19.73 5.34 -3.82
C ARG A 176 19.23 5.31 -5.27
N ASN A 177 18.05 4.72 -5.51
CA ASN A 177 17.45 4.66 -6.84
C ASN A 177 17.20 6.07 -7.40
N TYR A 178 16.84 7.02 -6.55
CA TYR A 178 16.65 8.43 -6.92
C TYR A 178 17.94 9.08 -7.38
N LEU A 179 19.06 8.86 -6.68
CA LEU A 179 20.37 9.35 -7.07
C LEU A 179 20.87 8.70 -8.36
N GLU A 180 20.72 7.38 -8.50
CA GLU A 180 21.15 6.63 -9.69
C GLU A 180 20.39 7.04 -10.97
N ARG A 181 19.15 7.54 -10.84
CA ARG A 181 18.34 8.05 -11.95
C ARG A 181 18.72 9.47 -12.40
N ARG A 182 19.66 10.13 -11.72
CA ARG A 182 20.07 11.52 -11.96
C ARG A 182 21.58 11.63 -12.23
N PRO A 183 22.12 10.88 -13.19
CA PRO A 183 23.57 10.84 -13.44
C PRO A 183 24.14 12.19 -13.85
N GLU A 184 23.31 13.09 -14.41
CA GLU A 184 23.69 14.48 -14.77
C GLU A 184 23.85 15.38 -13.52
N SER A 185 23.21 15.02 -12.38
CA SER A 185 23.26 15.80 -11.14
C SER A 185 24.23 15.21 -10.13
N VAL A 186 24.35 13.88 -10.10
CA VAL A 186 25.21 13.15 -9.14
C VAL A 186 26.04 12.11 -9.89
N ALA A 187 27.35 12.33 -9.93
CA ALA A 187 28.27 11.34 -10.52
C ALA A 187 28.21 10.02 -9.73
N ALA A 188 28.25 8.90 -10.43
CA ALA A 188 28.17 7.57 -9.79
C ALA A 188 29.21 7.36 -8.66
N ALA A 189 30.42 7.94 -8.82
CA ALA A 189 31.47 7.88 -7.81
C ALA A 189 31.14 8.68 -6.52
N ALA A 190 30.22 9.65 -6.58
CA ALA A 190 29.79 10.44 -5.43
C ALA A 190 28.60 9.83 -4.68
N ILE A 191 27.89 8.87 -5.27
CA ILE A 191 26.71 8.24 -4.66
C ILE A 191 27.00 7.66 -3.26
N PRO A 192 28.14 6.98 -2.99
CA PRO A 192 28.42 6.46 -1.65
C PRO A 192 28.49 7.54 -0.57
N ASP A 193 29.10 8.70 -0.87
CA ASP A 193 29.21 9.83 0.08
C ASP A 193 27.84 10.49 0.28
N GLU A 194 27.07 10.68 -0.79
CA GLU A 194 25.69 11.18 -0.70
C GLU A 194 24.82 10.24 0.12
N MET A 195 24.94 8.93 -0.09
CA MET A 195 24.19 7.93 0.70
C MET A 195 24.60 7.90 2.17
N LEU A 196 25.86 8.20 2.51
CA LEU A 196 26.28 8.34 3.91
C LEU A 196 25.49 9.46 4.61
N LEU A 197 25.40 10.63 3.98
CA LEU A 197 24.68 11.79 4.52
C LEU A 197 23.16 11.51 4.60
N ARG A 198 22.58 10.89 3.55
CA ARG A 198 21.16 10.50 3.53
C ARG A 198 20.86 9.43 4.57
N THR A 199 21.75 8.45 4.78
CA THR A 199 21.61 7.44 5.82
C THR A 199 21.59 8.07 7.20
N ARG A 200 22.50 9.04 7.48
CA ARG A 200 22.49 9.80 8.73
C ARG A 200 21.17 10.54 8.91
N PHE A 201 20.72 11.27 7.89
CA PHE A 201 19.46 12.02 7.93
C PHE A 201 18.27 11.08 8.21
N GLN A 202 18.13 10.00 7.44
CA GLN A 202 17.02 9.05 7.56
C GLN A 202 17.04 8.32 8.91
N TYR A 203 18.21 7.98 9.43
CA TYR A 203 18.33 7.39 10.77
C TYR A 203 17.86 8.35 11.87
N GLU A 204 18.34 9.59 11.85
CA GLU A 204 17.95 10.63 12.81
C GLU A 204 16.43 10.92 12.75
N TYR A 205 15.89 10.96 11.53
CA TYR A 205 14.48 11.20 11.28
C TYR A 205 13.60 10.00 11.68
N LEU A 206 13.85 8.84 11.11
CA LEU A 206 12.94 7.69 11.22
C LEU A 206 13.15 6.89 12.50
N VAL A 207 14.41 6.75 12.96
CA VAL A 207 14.74 5.88 14.09
C VAL A 207 14.90 6.68 15.39
N ALA A 208 15.65 7.79 15.35
CA ALA A 208 15.81 8.65 16.52
C ALA A 208 14.59 9.57 16.76
N GLY A 209 13.68 9.71 15.78
CA GLY A 209 12.43 10.45 15.92
C GLY A 209 12.61 11.97 15.91
N ARG A 210 13.73 12.48 15.39
CA ARG A 210 13.96 13.93 15.29
C ARG A 210 13.10 14.55 14.18
N HIS A 211 12.70 15.79 14.38
CA HIS A 211 12.03 16.55 13.33
C HIS A 211 13.00 16.86 12.18
N PRO A 212 12.59 16.74 10.90
CA PRO A 212 13.47 17.02 9.75
C PRO A 212 14.13 18.41 9.78
N ASP A 213 13.44 19.44 10.28
CA ASP A 213 14.00 20.79 10.37
C ASP A 213 15.06 20.90 11.48
N ASP A 214 14.92 20.15 12.58
CA ASP A 214 15.95 20.11 13.63
C ASP A 214 17.23 19.44 13.10
N ILE A 215 17.09 18.40 12.27
CA ILE A 215 18.22 17.75 11.62
C ILE A 215 18.89 18.71 10.62
N ALA A 216 18.10 19.44 9.84
CA ALA A 216 18.59 20.47 8.92
C ALA A 216 19.38 21.57 9.65
N GLY A 217 18.99 21.89 10.88
CA GLY A 217 19.69 22.83 11.76
C GLY A 217 21.09 22.40 12.21
N ASP A 218 21.47 21.13 12.06
CA ASP A 218 22.80 20.62 12.42
C ASP A 218 23.92 21.14 11.50
N GLY A 219 23.57 21.77 10.38
CA GLY A 219 24.53 22.39 9.49
C GLY A 219 24.15 22.40 8.00
N PRO A 220 24.94 23.07 7.15
CA PRO A 220 24.59 23.29 5.75
C PRO A 220 24.45 22.00 4.94
N GLU A 221 25.17 20.94 5.27
CA GLU A 221 25.06 19.65 4.61
C GLU A 221 23.71 18.99 4.92
N MET A 222 23.27 18.98 6.19
CA MET A 222 21.97 18.41 6.56
C MET A 222 20.81 19.23 6.00
N ALA A 223 20.94 20.57 5.96
CA ALA A 223 19.96 21.44 5.30
C ALA A 223 19.82 21.11 3.80
N ARG A 224 20.94 20.90 3.10
CA ARG A 224 20.95 20.48 1.70
C ARG A 224 20.29 19.10 1.52
N ILE A 225 20.65 18.15 2.36
CA ILE A 225 20.05 16.80 2.32
C ILE A 225 18.54 16.87 2.52
N ARG A 226 18.06 17.57 3.56
CA ARG A 226 16.62 17.74 3.81
C ARG A 226 15.88 18.28 2.60
N ALA A 227 16.46 19.25 1.89
CA ALA A 227 15.84 19.85 0.72
C ALA A 227 15.80 18.92 -0.51
N ASP A 228 16.60 17.85 -0.53
CA ASP A 228 16.70 16.89 -1.66
C ASP A 228 16.27 15.46 -1.27
N ILE A 229 15.74 15.23 -0.07
CA ILE A 229 15.13 13.94 0.32
C ILE A 229 13.86 13.73 -0.51
N LEU A 230 13.74 12.53 -1.07
CA LEU A 230 12.63 12.18 -1.96
C LEU A 230 11.29 12.27 -1.23
N GLY A 231 10.38 13.05 -1.82
CA GLY A 231 9.03 13.25 -1.30
C GLY A 231 8.91 14.13 -0.06
N MET A 232 10.02 14.71 0.44
CA MET A 232 10.02 15.58 1.62
C MET A 232 9.37 16.94 1.29
N GLY A 233 8.25 17.23 1.95
CA GLY A 233 7.55 18.52 1.94
C GLY A 233 7.98 19.44 3.07
N GLU A 234 7.23 20.52 3.29
CA GLU A 234 7.46 21.45 4.41
C GLU A 234 7.04 20.86 5.76
N SER A 235 5.93 20.13 5.80
CA SER A 235 5.35 19.52 7.00
C SER A 235 5.07 18.03 6.90
N ASP A 236 5.41 17.41 5.77
CA ASP A 236 5.06 16.04 5.45
C ASP A 236 6.15 15.36 4.59
N GLN A 237 6.02 14.04 4.42
CA GLN A 237 6.72 13.31 3.37
C GLN A 237 5.69 12.48 2.59
N TYR A 238 5.66 12.62 1.27
CA TYR A 238 4.66 11.99 0.40
C TYR A 238 3.19 12.30 0.78
N GLY A 239 2.94 13.48 1.37
CA GLY A 239 1.62 13.89 1.82
C GLY A 239 1.19 13.26 3.16
N ARG A 240 2.10 12.60 3.87
CA ARG A 240 1.86 11.99 5.19
C ARG A 240 2.65 12.72 6.27
N PRO A 241 2.12 12.91 7.49
CA PRO A 241 2.86 13.55 8.58
C PRO A 241 4.19 12.86 8.86
N TYR A 242 5.18 13.59 9.31
CA TYR A 242 6.47 12.99 9.69
C TYR A 242 6.34 11.88 10.73
N ALA A 243 5.42 12.06 11.70
CA ALA A 243 5.12 11.05 12.72
C ALA A 243 4.64 9.72 12.12
N TRP A 244 3.90 9.77 11.01
CA TRP A 244 3.44 8.59 10.28
C TRP A 244 4.64 7.71 9.85
N HIS A 245 5.66 8.31 9.23
CA HIS A 245 6.86 7.61 8.78
C HIS A 245 7.71 7.10 9.95
N GLN A 246 7.81 7.89 11.04
CA GLN A 246 8.53 7.49 12.26
C GLN A 246 7.86 6.30 12.94
N GLN A 247 6.53 6.23 12.97
CA GLN A 247 5.79 5.08 13.49
C GLN A 247 5.96 3.87 12.59
N ALA A 248 5.80 4.02 11.26
CA ALA A 248 6.04 2.94 10.30
C ALA A 248 7.43 2.31 10.47
N ALA A 249 8.45 3.11 10.78
CA ALA A 249 9.81 2.63 11.01
C ALA A 249 9.99 1.76 12.27
N ARG A 250 9.03 1.77 13.21
CA ARG A 250 9.05 0.95 14.43
C ARG A 250 8.49 -0.45 14.23
N HIS A 251 7.74 -0.67 13.15
CA HIS A 251 7.14 -1.97 12.86
C HIS A 251 8.15 -2.97 12.31
N ASN A 252 8.04 -4.22 12.78
CA ASN A 252 8.80 -5.35 12.27
C ASN A 252 7.98 -6.12 11.24
N PHE A 253 8.03 -5.69 9.99
CA PHE A 253 7.26 -6.31 8.90
C PHE A 253 7.65 -7.77 8.66
N LEU A 254 8.93 -8.14 8.81
CA LEU A 254 9.36 -9.54 8.67
C LEU A 254 8.78 -10.44 9.74
N ALA A 255 8.64 -9.95 10.98
CA ALA A 255 7.98 -10.71 12.02
C ALA A 255 6.50 -10.93 11.70
N ALA A 256 5.80 -9.92 11.16
CA ALA A 256 4.43 -10.06 10.70
C ALA A 256 4.31 -11.10 9.58
N TRP A 257 5.19 -11.05 8.55
CA TRP A 257 5.24 -12.05 7.50
C TRP A 257 5.53 -13.48 8.00
N ALA A 258 6.42 -13.62 8.97
CA ALA A 258 6.72 -14.91 9.58
C ALA A 258 5.53 -15.50 10.35
N ALA A 259 4.67 -14.66 10.90
CA ALA A 259 3.52 -15.05 11.70
C ALA A 259 2.29 -15.46 10.86
N ILE A 260 2.14 -14.97 9.62
CA ILE A 260 0.99 -15.29 8.77
C ILE A 260 0.89 -16.78 8.50
N ASP A 261 -0.24 -17.40 8.84
CA ASP A 261 -0.55 -18.82 8.58
C ASP A 261 -1.52 -18.97 7.39
N ALA A 262 -1.15 -18.37 6.27
CA ALA A 262 -1.93 -18.38 5.03
C ALA A 262 -1.01 -18.38 3.81
N PRO A 263 -1.51 -18.80 2.62
CA PRO A 263 -0.78 -18.65 1.36
C PRO A 263 -0.44 -17.18 1.08
N VAL A 264 0.75 -16.95 0.49
CA VAL A 264 1.24 -15.60 0.17
C VAL A 264 1.63 -15.51 -1.30
N LEU A 265 1.18 -14.46 -1.98
CA LEU A 265 1.63 -14.08 -3.31
C LEU A 265 2.42 -12.77 -3.25
N VAL A 266 3.63 -12.79 -3.79
CA VAL A 266 4.49 -11.61 -3.88
C VAL A 266 4.80 -11.32 -5.34
N ILE A 267 4.37 -10.15 -5.83
CA ILE A 267 4.60 -9.69 -7.21
C ILE A 267 5.67 -8.60 -7.19
N PHE A 268 6.71 -8.77 -7.99
CA PHE A 268 7.77 -7.78 -8.20
C PHE A 268 7.81 -7.35 -9.67
N ASN A 269 7.85 -6.06 -9.91
CA ASN A 269 8.03 -5.45 -11.21
C ASN A 269 9.52 -5.15 -11.41
N GLU A 270 10.16 -5.71 -12.46
CA GLU A 270 11.61 -5.66 -12.65
C GLU A 270 12.18 -4.23 -12.73
N PHE A 271 11.44 -3.31 -13.36
CA PHE A 271 11.84 -1.91 -13.54
C PHE A 271 11.22 -0.98 -12.50
N ASP A 272 10.88 -1.53 -11.32
CA ASP A 272 10.35 -0.72 -10.22
C ASP A 272 11.40 0.32 -9.77
N GLN A 273 11.01 1.61 -9.79
CA GLN A 273 11.89 2.72 -9.47
C GLN A 273 12.09 2.91 -7.96
N TYR A 274 11.25 2.31 -7.16
CA TYR A 274 11.21 2.48 -5.72
C TYR A 274 11.63 1.20 -5.01
N GLU A 275 11.00 0.10 -5.35
CA GLU A 275 11.11 -1.15 -4.62
C GLU A 275 12.22 -2.07 -5.18
N ILE A 276 12.75 -2.91 -4.33
CA ILE A 276 13.89 -3.75 -4.66
C ILE A 276 13.52 -5.24 -4.69
N ARG A 277 14.09 -5.95 -5.66
CA ARG A 277 13.84 -7.38 -5.87
C ARG A 277 14.12 -8.23 -4.63
N HIS A 278 15.24 -7.98 -3.95
CA HIS A 278 15.60 -8.79 -2.78
C HIS A 278 14.64 -8.57 -1.61
N GLY A 279 14.06 -7.38 -1.43
CA GLY A 279 13.04 -7.15 -0.41
C GLY A 279 11.79 -8.00 -0.61
N HIS A 280 11.34 -8.17 -1.86
CA HIS A 280 10.23 -9.06 -2.20
C HIS A 280 10.58 -10.53 -1.96
N LYS A 281 11.79 -10.95 -2.38
CA LYS A 281 12.26 -12.33 -2.15
C LYS A 281 12.41 -12.64 -0.67
N LEU A 282 12.77 -11.64 0.14
CA LEU A 282 12.91 -11.81 1.58
C LEU A 282 11.55 -12.16 2.24
N ILE A 283 10.44 -11.63 1.74
CA ILE A 283 9.10 -12.06 2.19
C ILE A 283 8.91 -13.55 1.90
N VAL A 284 9.14 -13.96 0.66
CA VAL A 284 8.96 -15.35 0.21
C VAL A 284 9.86 -16.31 1.01
N ASP A 285 11.13 -15.96 1.19
CA ASP A 285 12.08 -16.78 1.94
C ASP A 285 11.68 -16.87 3.41
N THR A 286 11.18 -15.79 4.01
CA THR A 286 10.73 -15.74 5.41
C THR A 286 9.51 -16.64 5.62
N VAL A 287 8.48 -16.49 4.78
CA VAL A 287 7.28 -17.31 4.86
C VAL A 287 7.58 -18.77 4.58
N ASN A 288 8.34 -19.08 3.52
CA ASN A 288 8.68 -20.47 3.15
C ASN A 288 9.64 -21.15 4.15
N ARG A 289 10.42 -20.39 4.91
CA ARG A 289 11.21 -20.95 6.01
C ARG A 289 10.33 -21.44 7.14
N ALA A 290 9.29 -20.71 7.47
CA ALA A 290 8.31 -21.10 8.49
C ALA A 290 7.36 -22.21 7.97
N ARG A 291 6.92 -22.10 6.72
CA ARG A 291 5.93 -22.96 6.07
C ARG A 291 6.31 -23.21 4.61
N PRO A 292 7.06 -24.28 4.33
CA PRO A 292 7.59 -24.57 2.99
C PRO A 292 6.49 -24.65 1.91
N GLY A 293 6.69 -23.92 0.81
CA GLY A 293 5.78 -23.92 -0.34
C GLY A 293 4.52 -23.02 -0.18
N THR A 294 4.42 -22.25 0.90
CA THR A 294 3.24 -21.40 1.17
C THR A 294 3.34 -20.04 0.45
N ALA A 295 4.53 -19.53 0.17
CA ALA A 295 4.72 -18.28 -0.54
C ALA A 295 5.19 -18.48 -1.98
N THR A 296 4.56 -17.76 -2.91
CA THR A 296 4.87 -17.73 -4.35
C THR A 296 5.45 -16.37 -4.73
N PHE A 297 6.53 -16.37 -5.53
CA PHE A 297 7.14 -15.18 -6.11
C PHE A 297 6.84 -15.10 -7.60
N VAL A 298 6.34 -13.96 -8.05
CA VAL A 298 6.14 -13.65 -9.46
C VAL A 298 6.92 -12.40 -9.83
N GLU A 299 7.85 -12.52 -10.76
CA GLU A 299 8.60 -11.40 -11.31
C GLU A 299 8.07 -11.04 -12.70
N ARG A 300 7.78 -9.77 -12.92
CA ARG A 300 7.23 -9.26 -14.17
C ARG A 300 8.30 -8.45 -14.91
N PRO A 301 8.78 -8.92 -16.06
CA PRO A 301 9.89 -8.28 -16.76
C PRO A 301 9.48 -6.96 -17.41
N ASN A 302 10.39 -6.00 -17.40
CA ASN A 302 10.28 -4.69 -18.05
C ASN A 302 9.11 -3.81 -17.55
N ILE A 303 8.56 -4.05 -16.38
CA ILE A 303 7.43 -3.30 -15.83
C ILE A 303 7.89 -2.45 -14.66
N GLY A 304 7.50 -1.18 -14.66
CA GLY A 304 7.76 -0.22 -13.58
C GLY A 304 6.70 -0.27 -12.47
N HIS A 305 6.91 0.56 -11.46
CA HIS A 305 6.09 0.58 -10.23
C HIS A 305 4.58 0.73 -10.49
N SER A 306 4.20 1.56 -11.44
CA SER A 306 2.79 1.89 -11.74
C SER A 306 2.17 1.00 -12.82
N ASP A 307 2.64 -0.26 -12.99
CA ASP A 307 2.11 -1.20 -13.97
C ASP A 307 2.17 -0.71 -15.43
N ASN A 308 3.25 -0.02 -15.77
CA ASN A 308 3.56 0.32 -17.16
C ASN A 308 4.78 -0.46 -17.63
N ARG A 309 4.72 -0.99 -18.85
CA ARG A 309 5.85 -1.64 -19.51
C ARG A 309 6.69 -0.64 -20.26
N PHE A 310 7.99 -0.76 -20.15
CA PHE A 310 8.99 0.09 -20.80
C PHE A 310 9.92 -0.75 -21.69
N ALA A 311 10.51 -0.10 -22.69
CA ALA A 311 11.49 -0.76 -23.56
C ALA A 311 12.83 -0.98 -22.83
N THR A 312 13.20 -0.05 -21.97
CA THR A 312 14.45 -0.08 -21.20
C THR A 312 14.22 0.37 -19.75
N LEU A 313 15.13 0.00 -18.86
CA LEU A 313 15.17 0.49 -17.49
C LEU A 313 15.36 2.03 -17.45
N GLU A 314 16.15 2.57 -18.37
CA GLU A 314 16.36 4.01 -18.48
C GLU A 314 15.06 4.76 -18.80
N ASP A 315 14.22 4.22 -19.69
CA ASP A 315 12.91 4.82 -19.99
C ASP A 315 12.01 4.86 -18.77
N ALA A 316 11.97 3.76 -17.99
CA ALA A 316 11.21 3.70 -16.75
C ALA A 316 11.72 4.73 -15.74
N TYR A 317 13.04 4.83 -15.58
CA TYR A 317 13.67 5.73 -14.61
C TYR A 317 13.60 7.20 -15.03
N ALA A 318 13.56 7.49 -16.32
CA ALA A 318 13.33 8.83 -16.85
C ALA A 318 11.86 9.28 -16.78
N GLY A 319 10.95 8.41 -16.32
CA GLY A 319 9.52 8.70 -16.23
C GLY A 319 8.87 8.89 -17.60
N ARG A 320 9.38 8.20 -18.65
CA ARG A 320 8.77 8.23 -19.98
C ARG A 320 7.43 7.52 -19.97
N GLU A 321 6.63 7.78 -21.00
CA GLU A 321 5.36 7.09 -21.17
C GLU A 321 5.59 5.60 -21.45
N GLY A 322 4.96 4.73 -20.67
CA GLY A 322 5.00 3.29 -20.82
C GLY A 322 3.64 2.73 -21.25
N THR A 323 3.63 1.48 -21.69
CA THR A 323 2.38 0.79 -22.06
C THR A 323 1.71 0.21 -20.82
N PRO A 324 0.44 0.53 -20.52
CA PRO A 324 -0.31 -0.07 -19.41
C PRO A 324 -0.35 -1.60 -19.46
N THR A 325 -0.14 -2.23 -18.29
CA THR A 325 -0.12 -3.70 -18.14
C THR A 325 -0.96 -4.18 -16.95
N TRP A 326 -1.90 -3.37 -16.50
CA TRP A 326 -2.75 -3.69 -15.35
C TRP A 326 -3.54 -4.99 -15.53
N GLN A 327 -3.91 -5.35 -16.78
CA GLN A 327 -4.59 -6.60 -17.10
C GLN A 327 -3.76 -7.83 -16.70
N GLU A 328 -2.44 -7.78 -16.89
CA GLU A 328 -1.54 -8.86 -16.49
C GLU A 328 -1.52 -9.03 -14.98
N THR A 329 -1.48 -7.91 -14.23
CA THR A 329 -1.56 -7.92 -12.76
C THR A 329 -2.89 -8.52 -12.30
N ALA A 330 -4.00 -8.06 -12.85
CA ALA A 330 -5.32 -8.55 -12.51
C ALA A 330 -5.45 -10.07 -12.77
N VAL A 331 -4.93 -10.55 -13.90
CA VAL A 331 -4.94 -12.00 -14.22
C VAL A 331 -4.11 -12.82 -13.23
N ILE A 332 -2.93 -12.33 -12.85
CA ILE A 332 -2.07 -13.03 -11.86
C ILE A 332 -2.79 -13.12 -10.51
N LEU A 333 -3.32 -12.00 -10.02
CA LEU A 333 -4.03 -11.93 -8.74
C LEU A 333 -5.29 -12.80 -8.73
N THR A 334 -6.15 -12.67 -9.75
CA THR A 334 -7.40 -13.45 -9.86
C THR A 334 -7.14 -14.94 -9.98
N ARG A 335 -6.16 -15.36 -10.80
CA ARG A 335 -5.80 -16.77 -10.91
C ARG A 335 -5.36 -17.33 -9.57
N TRP A 336 -4.46 -16.61 -8.89
CA TRP A 336 -3.97 -17.06 -7.60
C TRP A 336 -5.10 -17.15 -6.57
N LEU A 337 -6.01 -16.17 -6.50
CA LEU A 337 -7.18 -16.22 -5.63
C LEU A 337 -8.05 -17.44 -5.91
N ASN A 338 -8.35 -17.74 -7.18
CA ASN A 338 -9.15 -18.89 -7.57
C ASN A 338 -8.50 -20.25 -7.22
N GLU A 339 -7.18 -20.28 -7.03
CA GLU A 339 -6.46 -21.48 -6.53
C GLU A 339 -6.58 -21.64 -5.01
N GLN A 340 -6.95 -20.56 -4.29
CA GLN A 340 -7.10 -20.57 -2.83
C GLN A 340 -8.57 -20.72 -2.39
N THR A 341 -9.54 -20.35 -3.21
CA THR A 341 -10.99 -20.49 -2.95
C THR A 341 -11.51 -21.87 -3.36
#